data_ff24c6bb9a25a4d80f06e57b2c374f82
#
_entry.id   ff24c6bb9a25a4d80f06e57b2c374f82
#
_cell.length_a   1.000
_cell.length_b   1.000
_cell.length_c   1.000
_cell.angle_alpha   90.00
_cell.angle_beta   90.00
_cell.angle_gamma   90.00
#
_symmetry.space_group_name_H-M   'P 1'
#
loop_
_entity.id
_entity.type
_entity.pdbx_description
1 polymer ?
#
loop_
_entity_poly.entity_id
_entity_poly.type
_entity_poly.pdbx_seq_one_letter_code
_entity_poly.pdbx_strand_id
1 'polypeptide(L)'
;WVDFALFWADKSSGIHPAQAGFKAATSIDSVAWRFPIAFQLLLILPTFITIWLPESPRWLVLAGREDEARSVLSALNERPRGDPIIDTLLDEIREGLEISGKARLSDLFKQGKSHNFHRTALAFVIQMFQQISGINLITYYAGTIFQNNIGMTDVVSRILAACNGTEYFLASIVAIFTVERIGRRKLMIFCALGMSFTMAVLTGLMSKSALQYQDVQVDPELCATTGAAGFCEMKPGEAQNKGYAYGACVMLFVFNTFFGIGWLGMTWLYPAECTPLSIRAQANGISTSANWLFNFMVVMITPVAFHNIRNYTYLIFCVINLLMAPASWWIFPETAGRSLEEMDEIFARASIWNPFDVVCVERDFPRRYDAKGRIKKGYVQSHGHKIEDSNANGVAPEDA
;
A
#
# COMPACT_ATOMS: atom_id res chain seq x y z
N TRP A 1 -12.74 -15.85 -0.45
CA TRP A 1 -13.32 -17.08 -1.02
C TRP A 1 -13.57 -18.15 0.05
N VAL A 2 -12.70 -18.35 1.01
CA VAL A 2 -12.89 -19.31 2.11
C VAL A 2 -14.15 -18.96 2.90
N ASP A 3 -14.32 -17.72 3.32
CA ASP A 3 -15.52 -17.25 4.05
C ASP A 3 -16.79 -17.42 3.22
N PHE A 4 -16.71 -17.15 1.91
CA PHE A 4 -17.84 -17.34 1.01
C PHE A 4 -18.21 -18.82 0.88
N ALA A 5 -17.23 -19.70 0.75
CA ALA A 5 -17.46 -21.14 0.64
C ALA A 5 -18.16 -21.69 1.90
N LEU A 6 -17.75 -21.23 3.09
CA LEU A 6 -18.36 -21.63 4.36
C LEU A 6 -19.77 -21.08 4.53
N PHE A 7 -19.98 -19.81 4.14
CA PHE A 7 -21.32 -19.24 4.10
C PHE A 7 -22.27 -20.02 3.17
N TRP A 8 -21.76 -20.47 2.00
CA TRP A 8 -22.55 -21.27 1.08
C TRP A 8 -22.86 -22.67 1.63
N ALA A 9 -21.92 -23.30 2.30
CA ALA A 9 -22.08 -24.59 2.95
C ALA A 9 -23.14 -24.53 4.08
N ASP A 10 -23.14 -23.46 4.87
CA ASP A 10 -24.13 -23.24 5.93
C ASP A 10 -25.53 -23.03 5.33
N LYS A 11 -25.66 -22.21 4.30
CA LYS A 11 -26.93 -21.98 3.61
C LYS A 11 -27.50 -23.25 2.94
N SER A 12 -26.64 -24.11 2.40
CA SER A 12 -27.05 -25.36 1.76
C SER A 12 -27.54 -26.41 2.75
N SER A 13 -27.16 -26.31 4.02
CA SER A 13 -27.61 -27.18 5.10
C SER A 13 -29.07 -26.97 5.52
N GLY A 14 -29.74 -25.94 4.97
CA GLY A 14 -31.15 -25.67 5.20
C GLY A 14 -31.53 -25.11 6.58
N ILE A 15 -30.53 -24.80 7.39
CA ILE A 15 -30.71 -24.23 8.73
C ILE A 15 -30.60 -22.70 8.60
N HIS A 16 -31.73 -22.00 8.33
CA HIS A 16 -31.76 -20.55 8.38
C HIS A 16 -31.73 -20.05 9.84
N PRO A 17 -30.76 -19.24 10.24
CA PRO A 17 -30.73 -18.67 11.60
C PRO A 17 -31.93 -17.80 11.93
N ALA A 18 -32.65 -17.28 10.93
CA ALA A 18 -33.83 -16.45 11.10
C ALA A 18 -35.10 -17.24 11.59
N GLN A 19 -35.09 -18.57 11.54
CA GLN A 19 -36.24 -19.39 11.99
C GLN A 19 -35.99 -20.20 13.26
N ALA A 20 -34.74 -20.32 13.67
CA ALA A 20 -34.41 -20.90 14.96
C ALA A 20 -34.38 -19.78 15.99
N GLY A 21 -35.49 -19.62 16.70
CA GLY A 21 -35.46 -18.85 17.95
C GLY A 21 -34.28 -19.29 18.77
N PHE A 22 -33.57 -18.38 19.40
CA PHE A 22 -32.35 -18.37 20.22
C PHE A 22 -31.87 -19.67 20.94
N LYS A 23 -32.26 -20.83 20.45
CA LYS A 23 -32.01 -22.14 21.03
C LYS A 23 -31.43 -23.11 20.01
N ALA A 24 -30.31 -22.85 19.50
CA ALA A 24 -29.29 -23.82 19.09
C ALA A 24 -28.28 -23.07 18.21
N ALA A 25 -27.23 -22.58 18.81
CA ALA A 25 -25.96 -22.45 18.10
C ALA A 25 -25.61 -23.85 17.62
N THR A 26 -26.03 -24.19 16.40
CA THR A 26 -25.67 -25.46 15.78
C THR A 26 -24.16 -25.51 15.60
N SER A 27 -23.58 -26.68 15.65
CA SER A 27 -22.13 -26.88 15.50
C SER A 27 -21.56 -26.25 14.21
N ILE A 28 -22.40 -26.02 13.19
CA ILE A 28 -22.04 -25.41 11.90
C ILE A 28 -21.81 -23.90 12.04
N ASP A 29 -22.67 -23.17 12.78
CA ASP A 29 -22.47 -21.73 13.01
C ASP A 29 -21.10 -21.43 13.67
N SER A 30 -20.69 -22.31 14.58
CA SER A 30 -19.38 -22.16 15.22
C SER A 30 -18.22 -22.47 14.28
N VAL A 31 -18.40 -23.32 13.28
CA VAL A 31 -17.37 -23.67 12.29
C VAL A 31 -17.22 -22.54 11.26
N ALA A 32 -18.31 -21.90 10.86
CA ALA A 32 -18.32 -20.85 9.84
C ALA A 32 -17.37 -19.67 10.13
N TRP A 33 -17.21 -19.27 11.40
CA TRP A 33 -16.26 -18.22 11.78
C TRP A 33 -14.94 -18.76 12.32
N ARG A 34 -14.93 -19.94 12.94
CA ARG A 34 -13.69 -20.53 13.51
C ARG A 34 -12.75 -21.03 12.43
N PHE A 35 -13.29 -21.66 11.39
CA PHE A 35 -12.47 -22.24 10.33
C PHE A 35 -11.67 -21.20 9.56
N PRO A 36 -12.21 -20.03 9.11
CA PRO A 36 -11.41 -18.99 8.45
C PRO A 36 -10.27 -18.49 9.32
N ILE A 37 -10.53 -18.32 10.64
CA ILE A 37 -9.50 -17.92 11.60
C ILE A 37 -8.44 -19.02 11.74
N ALA A 38 -8.86 -20.28 11.90
CA ALA A 38 -7.94 -21.42 11.98
C ALA A 38 -7.17 -21.63 10.68
N PHE A 39 -7.79 -21.37 9.52
CA PHE A 39 -7.12 -21.48 8.22
C PHE A 39 -5.94 -20.50 8.08
N GLN A 40 -5.99 -19.35 8.75
CA GLN A 40 -4.86 -18.42 8.79
C GLN A 40 -3.64 -19.04 9.45
N LEU A 41 -3.81 -20.00 10.39
CA LEU A 41 -2.70 -20.72 11.00
C LEU A 41 -1.91 -21.53 9.97
N LEU A 42 -2.56 -22.01 8.91
CA LEU A 42 -1.88 -22.71 7.81
C LEU A 42 -0.85 -21.79 7.11
N LEU A 43 -1.15 -20.49 7.02
CA LEU A 43 -0.24 -19.49 6.44
C LEU A 43 0.95 -19.19 7.36
N ILE A 44 0.87 -19.57 8.64
CA ILE A 44 1.97 -19.43 9.60
C ILE A 44 2.96 -20.60 9.46
N LEU A 45 2.54 -21.74 8.91
CA LEU A 45 3.43 -22.91 8.76
C LEU A 45 4.74 -22.58 8.03
N PRO A 46 4.77 -21.81 6.93
CA PRO A 46 6.02 -21.40 6.31
C PRO A 46 6.96 -20.61 7.24
N THR A 47 6.42 -19.93 8.25
CA THR A 47 7.23 -19.20 9.24
C THR A 47 8.07 -20.16 10.08
N PHE A 48 7.60 -21.39 10.33
CA PHE A 48 8.41 -22.38 11.02
C PHE A 48 9.64 -22.80 10.22
N ILE A 49 9.60 -22.70 8.88
CA ILE A 49 10.75 -22.99 8.03
C ILE A 49 11.88 -21.98 8.31
N THR A 50 11.54 -20.73 8.67
CA THR A 50 12.54 -19.70 8.96
C THR A 50 13.41 -20.04 10.18
N ILE A 51 12.96 -20.93 11.08
CA ILE A 51 13.74 -21.37 12.24
C ILE A 51 15.01 -22.14 11.80
N TRP A 52 14.94 -22.83 10.66
CA TRP A 52 16.07 -23.60 10.11
C TRP A 52 16.88 -22.83 9.07
N LEU A 53 16.40 -21.64 8.65
CA LEU A 53 17.16 -20.81 7.73
C LEU A 53 18.30 -20.09 8.49
N PRO A 54 19.44 -19.88 7.83
CA PRO A 54 20.52 -19.08 8.41
C PRO A 54 20.04 -17.64 8.61
N GLU A 55 20.59 -17.00 9.64
CA GLU A 55 20.35 -15.58 9.91
C GLU A 55 20.86 -14.68 8.76
N SER A 56 20.28 -13.48 8.65
CA SER A 56 20.68 -12.56 7.60
C SER A 56 22.16 -12.13 7.79
N PRO A 57 22.97 -12.03 6.72
CA PRO A 57 24.36 -11.59 6.83
C PRO A 57 24.51 -10.25 7.54
N ARG A 58 23.60 -9.31 7.31
CA ARG A 58 23.60 -7.99 7.98
C ARG A 58 23.40 -8.10 9.48
N TRP A 59 22.49 -8.94 9.93
CA TRP A 59 22.27 -9.17 11.36
C TRP A 59 23.47 -9.86 12.00
N LEU A 60 24.07 -10.84 11.31
CA LEU A 60 25.26 -11.55 11.81
C LEU A 60 26.46 -10.61 12.00
N VAL A 61 26.70 -9.69 11.04
CA VAL A 61 27.73 -8.66 11.18
C VAL A 61 27.40 -7.71 12.35
N LEU A 62 26.14 -7.27 12.48
CA LEU A 62 25.70 -6.44 13.61
C LEU A 62 25.87 -7.12 14.96
N ALA A 63 25.69 -8.43 15.02
CA ALA A 63 25.88 -9.27 16.21
C ALA A 63 27.36 -9.65 16.45
N GLY A 64 28.30 -9.22 15.61
CA GLY A 64 29.72 -9.55 15.71
C GLY A 64 30.10 -10.99 15.26
N ARG A 65 29.17 -11.68 14.58
CA ARG A 65 29.33 -13.07 14.09
C ARG A 65 29.77 -13.10 12.63
N GLU A 66 30.90 -12.46 12.32
CA GLU A 66 31.35 -12.24 10.94
C GLU A 66 31.71 -13.52 10.17
N ASP A 67 32.26 -14.53 10.85
CA ASP A 67 32.61 -15.80 10.21
C ASP A 67 31.37 -16.55 9.68
N GLU A 68 30.26 -16.43 10.40
CA GLU A 68 28.99 -16.99 9.96
C GLU A 68 28.39 -16.14 8.83
N ALA A 69 28.47 -14.81 8.92
CA ALA A 69 28.06 -13.91 7.83
C ALA A 69 28.79 -14.23 6.53
N ARG A 70 30.11 -14.44 6.63
CA ARG A 70 30.97 -14.87 5.50
C ARG A 70 30.50 -16.21 4.92
N SER A 71 30.14 -17.15 5.80
CA SER A 71 29.67 -18.47 5.37
C SER A 71 28.35 -18.37 4.61
N VAL A 72 27.42 -17.55 5.10
CA VAL A 72 26.12 -17.33 4.47
C VAL A 72 26.29 -16.59 3.13
N LEU A 73 27.13 -15.56 3.06
CA LEU A 73 27.43 -14.85 1.81
C LEU A 73 28.10 -15.76 0.78
N SER A 74 29.02 -16.63 1.21
CA SER A 74 29.65 -17.63 0.38
C SER A 74 28.62 -18.58 -0.24
N ALA A 75 27.68 -19.07 0.56
CA ALA A 75 26.62 -19.97 0.10
C ALA A 75 25.62 -19.27 -0.85
N LEU A 76 25.24 -18.02 -0.55
CA LEU A 76 24.31 -17.25 -1.38
C LEU A 76 24.89 -16.87 -2.75
N ASN A 77 26.19 -16.64 -2.82
CA ASN A 77 26.87 -16.25 -4.07
C ASN A 77 27.53 -17.44 -4.79
N GLU A 78 27.39 -18.66 -4.26
CA GLU A 78 28.03 -19.87 -4.80
C GLU A 78 29.55 -19.72 -4.99
N ARG A 79 30.23 -19.01 -4.05
CA ARG A 79 31.65 -18.72 -4.09
C ARG A 79 32.38 -19.22 -2.85
N PRO A 80 33.70 -19.55 -2.96
CA PRO A 80 34.50 -19.95 -1.81
C PRO A 80 34.59 -18.81 -0.78
N ARG A 81 34.70 -19.16 0.52
CA ARG A 81 34.76 -18.19 1.63
C ARG A 81 35.91 -17.18 1.54
N GLY A 82 36.97 -17.52 0.84
CA GLY A 82 38.18 -16.68 0.63
C GLY A 82 38.14 -15.87 -0.65
N ASP A 83 36.99 -15.81 -1.36
CA ASP A 83 36.87 -14.99 -2.57
C ASP A 83 36.88 -13.49 -2.20
N PRO A 84 37.71 -12.63 -2.86
CA PRO A 84 37.75 -11.20 -2.61
C PRO A 84 36.38 -10.50 -2.71
N ILE A 85 35.46 -11.03 -3.52
CA ILE A 85 34.08 -10.51 -3.65
C ILE A 85 33.32 -10.64 -2.33
N ILE A 86 33.52 -11.73 -1.59
CA ILE A 86 32.87 -11.94 -0.30
C ILE A 86 33.37 -10.92 0.72
N ASP A 87 34.66 -10.59 0.69
CA ASP A 87 35.24 -9.55 1.55
C ASP A 87 34.67 -8.17 1.21
N THR A 88 34.58 -7.83 -0.08
CA THR A 88 33.96 -6.58 -0.54
C THR A 88 32.51 -6.47 -0.06
N LEU A 89 31.71 -7.53 -0.18
CA LEU A 89 30.32 -7.55 0.28
C LEU A 89 30.21 -7.38 1.80
N LEU A 90 31.14 -7.97 2.56
CA LEU A 90 31.19 -7.78 4.02
C LEU A 90 31.54 -6.33 4.38
N ASP A 91 32.49 -5.72 3.69
CA ASP A 91 32.87 -4.33 3.92
C ASP A 91 31.73 -3.36 3.56
N GLU A 92 31.02 -3.58 2.47
CA GLU A 92 29.80 -2.84 2.12
C GLU A 92 28.73 -2.95 3.22
N ILE A 93 28.53 -4.16 3.78
CA ILE A 93 27.59 -4.36 4.90
C ILE A 93 28.05 -3.59 6.14
N ARG A 94 29.35 -3.62 6.49
CA ARG A 94 29.91 -2.88 7.63
C ARG A 94 29.70 -1.38 7.47
N GLU A 95 30.08 -0.83 6.30
CA GLU A 95 29.88 0.58 5.98
C GLU A 95 28.40 0.98 6.09
N GLY A 96 27.51 0.19 5.49
CA GLY A 96 26.07 0.43 5.59
C GLY A 96 25.53 0.40 7.03
N LEU A 97 26.03 -0.51 7.88
CA LEU A 97 25.67 -0.59 9.29
C LEU A 97 26.23 0.59 10.11
N GLU A 98 27.46 1.01 9.84
CA GLU A 98 28.04 2.19 10.48
C GLU A 98 27.26 3.48 10.17
N ILE A 99 26.81 3.64 8.95
CA ILE A 99 25.96 4.76 8.54
C ILE A 99 24.60 4.68 9.23
N SER A 100 23.98 3.51 9.23
CA SER A 100 22.63 3.29 9.79
C SER A 100 22.63 3.32 11.32
N GLY A 101 23.63 2.74 11.97
CA GLY A 101 23.70 2.63 13.43
C GLY A 101 23.95 3.94 14.16
N LYS A 102 24.39 4.99 13.49
CA LYS A 102 24.62 6.33 14.06
C LYS A 102 23.37 7.21 14.11
N ALA A 103 22.28 6.82 13.43
CA ALA A 103 21.08 7.63 13.34
C ALA A 103 20.22 7.57 14.61
N ARG A 104 19.85 8.74 15.12
CA ARG A 104 18.90 8.92 16.24
C ARG A 104 17.54 9.32 15.67
N LEU A 105 16.48 9.07 16.44
CA LEU A 105 15.12 9.55 16.08
C LEU A 105 15.08 11.07 15.87
N SER A 106 15.91 11.82 16.61
CA SER A 106 16.04 13.27 16.41
C SER A 106 16.55 13.68 15.03
N ASP A 107 17.26 12.77 14.33
CA ASP A 107 17.84 13.08 13.02
C ASP A 107 16.78 13.15 11.91
N LEU A 108 15.60 12.55 12.15
CA LEU A 108 14.43 12.68 11.27
C LEU A 108 13.93 14.13 11.15
N PHE A 109 14.09 14.91 12.22
CA PHE A 109 13.60 16.29 12.28
C PHE A 109 14.68 17.32 11.92
N LYS A 110 15.90 16.87 11.65
CA LYS A 110 17.00 17.76 11.25
C LYS A 110 16.83 18.19 9.79
N GLN A 111 16.86 19.48 9.59
CA GLN A 111 16.86 20.09 8.26
C GLN A 111 18.29 20.50 7.92
N GLY A 112 19.01 19.61 7.23
CA GLY A 112 20.38 19.83 6.77
C GLY A 112 20.47 19.56 5.26
N LYS A 113 21.69 19.43 4.72
CA LYS A 113 21.93 19.08 3.31
C LYS A 113 21.23 17.79 2.86
N SER A 114 21.00 16.84 3.78
CA SER A 114 20.29 15.58 3.50
C SER A 114 18.79 15.73 3.43
N HIS A 115 18.20 16.87 3.82
CA HIS A 115 16.75 17.11 3.86
C HIS A 115 15.94 16.04 4.60
N ASN A 116 16.45 15.53 5.71
CA ASN A 116 15.87 14.39 6.42
C ASN A 116 14.40 14.63 6.81
N PHE A 117 14.08 15.82 7.34
CA PHE A 117 12.68 16.16 7.68
C PHE A 117 11.78 16.15 6.46
N HIS A 118 12.21 16.75 5.33
CA HIS A 118 11.43 16.78 4.11
C HIS A 118 11.18 15.37 3.57
N ARG A 119 12.20 14.52 3.51
CA ARG A 119 12.06 13.12 3.06
C ARG A 119 11.16 12.29 3.99
N THR A 120 11.26 12.50 5.29
CA THR A 120 10.36 11.88 6.27
C THR A 120 8.92 12.37 6.09
N ALA A 121 8.72 13.66 5.83
CA ALA A 121 7.40 14.22 5.53
C ALA A 121 6.81 13.66 4.24
N LEU A 122 7.62 13.48 3.18
CA LEU A 122 7.17 12.81 1.95
C LEU A 122 6.73 11.36 2.21
N ALA A 123 7.49 10.62 3.00
CA ALA A 123 7.17 9.26 3.39
C ALA A 123 5.88 9.18 4.24
N PHE A 124 5.63 10.18 5.09
CA PHE A 124 4.39 10.31 5.86
C PHE A 124 3.20 10.63 4.95
N VAL A 125 3.34 11.64 4.09
CA VAL A 125 2.26 12.15 3.23
C VAL A 125 1.80 11.10 2.21
N ILE A 126 2.71 10.32 1.63
CA ILE A 126 2.33 9.30 0.66
C ILE A 126 1.47 8.20 1.29
N GLN A 127 1.78 7.78 2.52
CA GLN A 127 0.99 6.80 3.27
C GLN A 127 -0.35 7.38 3.74
N MET A 128 -0.36 8.65 4.14
CA MET A 128 -1.59 9.38 4.42
C MET A 128 -2.50 9.40 3.18
N PHE A 129 -1.97 9.78 2.02
CA PHE A 129 -2.73 9.84 0.76
C PHE A 129 -3.32 8.48 0.41
N GLN A 130 -2.56 7.40 0.57
CA GLN A 130 -3.06 6.04 0.34
C GLN A 130 -4.35 5.78 1.11
N GLN A 131 -4.39 6.13 2.40
CA GLN A 131 -5.51 5.80 3.26
C GLN A 131 -6.72 6.73 3.04
N ILE A 132 -6.48 8.03 2.88
CA ILE A 132 -7.56 9.00 2.64
C ILE A 132 -8.15 8.93 1.23
N SER A 133 -7.55 8.16 0.31
CA SER A 133 -8.09 7.90 -1.03
C SER A 133 -9.47 7.22 -1.02
N GLY A 134 -9.80 6.54 0.07
CA GLY A 134 -11.06 5.81 0.23
C GLY A 134 -10.97 4.31 -0.05
N ILE A 135 -9.77 3.76 -0.22
CA ILE A 135 -9.61 2.30 -0.46
C ILE A 135 -10.23 1.46 0.65
N ASN A 136 -10.04 1.86 1.91
CA ASN A 136 -10.55 1.10 3.05
C ASN A 136 -12.08 1.15 3.17
N LEU A 137 -12.70 2.22 2.69
CA LEU A 137 -14.15 2.28 2.54
C LEU A 137 -14.64 1.13 1.63
N ILE A 138 -13.98 0.93 0.50
CA ILE A 138 -14.38 -0.13 -0.45
C ILE A 138 -13.99 -1.50 0.08
N THR A 139 -12.76 -1.67 0.57
CA THR A 139 -12.22 -2.99 0.96
C THR A 139 -12.93 -3.56 2.20
N TYR A 140 -13.13 -2.75 3.24
CA TYR A 140 -13.72 -3.24 4.50
C TYR A 140 -15.25 -3.28 4.46
N TYR A 141 -15.87 -2.37 3.70
CA TYR A 141 -17.31 -2.27 3.63
C TYR A 141 -17.91 -2.77 2.30
N ALA A 142 -17.13 -3.50 1.49
CA ALA A 142 -17.58 -4.02 0.18
C ALA A 142 -18.92 -4.76 0.28
N GLY A 143 -19.05 -5.73 1.17
CA GLY A 143 -20.28 -6.48 1.37
C GLY A 143 -21.46 -5.58 1.75
N THR A 144 -21.24 -4.69 2.71
CA THR A 144 -22.26 -3.72 3.17
C THR A 144 -22.66 -2.74 2.06
N ILE A 145 -21.68 -2.26 1.27
CA ILE A 145 -21.96 -1.36 0.14
C ILE A 145 -22.78 -2.08 -0.92
N PHE A 146 -22.41 -3.30 -1.31
CA PHE A 146 -23.16 -4.07 -2.29
C PHE A 146 -24.58 -4.41 -1.80
N GLN A 147 -24.74 -4.75 -0.53
CA GLN A 147 -26.02 -5.12 0.05
C GLN A 147 -26.88 -3.90 0.36
N ASN A 148 -26.39 -2.96 1.17
CA ASN A 148 -27.20 -1.88 1.73
C ASN A 148 -27.26 -0.65 0.81
N ASN A 149 -26.16 -0.33 0.09
CA ASN A 149 -26.10 0.88 -0.72
C ASN A 149 -26.49 0.63 -2.18
N ILE A 150 -26.19 -0.57 -2.71
CA ILE A 150 -26.48 -0.95 -4.11
C ILE A 150 -27.76 -1.80 -4.19
N GLY A 151 -28.18 -2.44 -3.09
CA GLY A 151 -29.43 -3.22 -3.03
C GLY A 151 -29.29 -4.62 -3.64
N MET A 152 -28.10 -5.23 -3.59
CA MET A 152 -27.87 -6.60 -4.04
C MET A 152 -28.34 -7.59 -2.97
N THR A 153 -28.70 -8.80 -3.41
CA THR A 153 -29.01 -9.89 -2.48
C THR A 153 -27.78 -10.28 -1.67
N ASP A 154 -27.97 -10.82 -0.47
CA ASP A 154 -26.90 -11.21 0.45
C ASP A 154 -25.85 -12.11 -0.24
N VAL A 155 -26.30 -13.14 -0.97
CA VAL A 155 -25.39 -14.04 -1.70
C VAL A 155 -24.57 -13.31 -2.78
N VAL A 156 -25.23 -12.48 -3.58
CA VAL A 156 -24.56 -11.73 -4.65
C VAL A 156 -23.56 -10.73 -4.07
N SER A 157 -23.91 -10.05 -2.98
CA SER A 157 -23.03 -9.10 -2.31
C SER A 157 -21.73 -9.76 -1.83
N ARG A 158 -21.82 -10.98 -1.28
CA ARG A 158 -20.66 -11.75 -0.83
C ARG A 158 -19.79 -12.25 -1.99
N ILE A 159 -20.42 -12.71 -3.09
CA ILE A 159 -19.70 -13.07 -4.32
C ILE A 159 -18.96 -11.87 -4.88
N LEU A 160 -19.62 -10.74 -5.00
CA LEU A 160 -19.02 -9.50 -5.51
C LEU A 160 -17.87 -9.02 -4.62
N ALA A 161 -18.00 -9.12 -3.30
CA ALA A 161 -16.92 -8.79 -2.37
C ALA A 161 -15.70 -9.73 -2.56
N ALA A 162 -15.91 -11.02 -2.76
CA ALA A 162 -14.84 -11.98 -3.05
C ALA A 162 -14.20 -11.72 -4.42
N CYS A 163 -15.01 -11.43 -5.45
CA CYS A 163 -14.51 -11.03 -6.77
C CYS A 163 -13.70 -9.74 -6.72
N ASN A 164 -14.14 -8.75 -5.91
CA ASN A 164 -13.44 -7.50 -5.70
C ASN A 164 -12.02 -7.70 -5.13
N GLY A 165 -11.87 -8.59 -4.15
CA GLY A 165 -10.55 -8.97 -3.65
C GLY A 165 -9.68 -9.67 -4.69
N THR A 166 -10.27 -10.50 -5.55
CA THR A 166 -9.55 -11.19 -6.63
C THR A 166 -9.09 -10.19 -7.70
N GLU A 167 -9.96 -9.26 -8.10
CA GLU A 167 -9.62 -8.19 -9.05
C GLU A 167 -8.49 -7.33 -8.51
N TYR A 168 -8.57 -6.93 -7.24
CA TYR A 168 -7.52 -6.15 -6.57
C TYR A 168 -6.15 -6.84 -6.61
N PHE A 169 -6.12 -8.16 -6.39
CA PHE A 169 -4.91 -8.96 -6.54
C PHE A 169 -4.39 -8.95 -7.99
N LEU A 170 -5.26 -9.15 -8.98
CA LEU A 170 -4.88 -9.12 -10.40
C LEU A 170 -4.36 -7.75 -10.83
N ALA A 171 -4.98 -6.66 -10.37
CA ALA A 171 -4.53 -5.30 -10.61
C ALA A 171 -3.12 -5.05 -10.03
N SER A 172 -2.81 -5.62 -8.87
CA SER A 172 -1.47 -5.51 -8.27
C SER A 172 -0.38 -6.20 -9.10
N ILE A 173 -0.71 -7.28 -9.81
CA ILE A 173 0.22 -7.93 -10.74
C ILE A 173 0.55 -6.99 -11.91
N VAL A 174 -0.45 -6.29 -12.45
CA VAL A 174 -0.25 -5.31 -13.53
C VAL A 174 0.69 -4.18 -13.06
N ALA A 175 0.60 -3.77 -11.80
CA ALA A 175 1.49 -2.76 -11.22
C ALA A 175 2.98 -3.14 -11.34
N ILE A 176 3.34 -4.42 -11.14
CA ILE A 176 4.73 -4.90 -11.24
C ILE A 176 5.35 -4.57 -12.60
N PHE A 177 4.57 -4.73 -13.68
CA PHE A 177 5.05 -4.48 -15.05
C PHE A 177 4.98 -3.01 -15.48
N THR A 178 4.12 -2.22 -14.84
CA THR A 178 3.88 -0.82 -15.26
C THR A 178 4.77 0.16 -14.50
N VAL A 179 5.11 -0.14 -13.26
CA VAL A 179 5.85 0.75 -12.36
C VAL A 179 7.21 1.19 -12.89
N GLU A 180 7.98 0.25 -13.45
CA GLU A 180 9.30 0.53 -14.00
C GLU A 180 9.25 1.19 -15.38
N ARG A 181 8.17 0.97 -16.13
CA ARG A 181 8.03 1.49 -17.50
C ARG A 181 7.49 2.92 -17.54
N ILE A 182 6.49 3.22 -16.70
CA ILE A 182 5.78 4.51 -16.71
C ILE A 182 6.44 5.49 -15.73
N GLY A 183 6.97 4.99 -14.62
CA GLY A 183 7.51 5.77 -13.51
C GLY A 183 6.49 5.97 -12.40
N ARG A 184 7.00 6.18 -11.17
CA ARG A 184 6.19 6.23 -9.94
C ARG A 184 5.24 7.43 -9.95
N ARG A 185 5.77 8.61 -10.22
CA ARG A 185 5.03 9.87 -10.17
C ARG A 185 3.91 9.93 -11.19
N LYS A 186 4.19 9.60 -12.45
CA LYS A 186 3.18 9.61 -13.52
C LYS A 186 2.05 8.64 -13.24
N LEU A 187 2.40 7.46 -12.73
CA LEU A 187 1.43 6.41 -12.40
C LEU A 187 0.52 6.85 -11.26
N MET A 188 1.08 7.43 -10.19
CA MET A 188 0.30 7.98 -9.07
C MET A 188 -0.69 9.05 -9.52
N ILE A 189 -0.26 10.00 -10.37
CA ILE A 189 -1.12 11.08 -10.88
C ILE A 189 -2.25 10.53 -11.74
N PHE A 190 -1.93 9.66 -12.71
CA PHE A 190 -2.92 9.05 -13.60
C PHE A 190 -3.96 8.26 -12.80
N CYS A 191 -3.52 7.46 -11.85
CA CYS A 191 -4.42 6.66 -11.03
C CYS A 191 -5.23 7.49 -10.05
N ALA A 192 -4.69 8.58 -9.49
CA ALA A 192 -5.46 9.50 -8.65
C ALA A 192 -6.61 10.16 -9.43
N LEU A 193 -6.36 10.59 -10.66
CA LEU A 193 -7.41 11.11 -11.55
C LEU A 193 -8.44 10.04 -11.91
N GLY A 194 -8.00 8.81 -12.19
CA GLY A 194 -8.89 7.68 -12.43
C GLY A 194 -9.77 7.36 -11.23
N MET A 195 -9.21 7.33 -10.02
CA MET A 195 -9.95 7.14 -8.77
C MET A 195 -10.95 8.27 -8.52
N SER A 196 -10.55 9.54 -8.76
CA SER A 196 -11.47 10.68 -8.64
C SER A 196 -12.64 10.55 -9.62
N PHE A 197 -12.37 10.25 -10.88
CA PHE A 197 -13.39 10.04 -11.90
C PHE A 197 -14.37 8.93 -11.51
N THR A 198 -13.87 7.78 -11.06
CA THR A 198 -14.73 6.67 -10.65
C THR A 198 -15.60 7.01 -9.45
N MET A 199 -15.10 7.75 -8.46
CA MET A 199 -15.87 8.23 -7.32
C MET A 199 -16.94 9.26 -7.71
N ALA A 200 -16.63 10.14 -8.68
CA ALA A 200 -17.61 11.09 -9.23
C ALA A 200 -18.77 10.36 -9.92
N VAL A 201 -18.45 9.42 -10.80
CA VAL A 201 -19.46 8.61 -11.51
C VAL A 201 -20.27 7.78 -10.51
N LEU A 202 -19.62 7.17 -9.52
CA LEU A 202 -20.27 6.41 -8.45
C LEU A 202 -21.28 7.28 -7.68
N THR A 203 -20.90 8.50 -7.31
CA THR A 203 -21.78 9.46 -6.64
C THR A 203 -23.01 9.74 -7.51
N GLY A 204 -22.82 9.99 -8.80
CA GLY A 204 -23.92 10.25 -9.75
C GLY A 204 -24.85 9.05 -9.95
N LEU A 205 -24.29 7.84 -10.10
CA LEU A 205 -25.07 6.61 -10.25
C LEU A 205 -25.87 6.30 -8.98
N MET A 206 -25.25 6.44 -7.80
CA MET A 206 -25.90 6.21 -6.52
C MET A 206 -27.02 7.23 -6.22
N SER A 207 -26.87 8.48 -6.65
CA SER A 207 -27.93 9.48 -6.50
C SER A 207 -29.13 9.21 -7.42
N LYS A 208 -28.92 8.54 -8.56
CA LYS A 208 -29.98 8.17 -9.53
C LYS A 208 -30.58 6.78 -9.28
N SER A 209 -29.85 5.89 -8.66
CA SER A 209 -30.36 4.56 -8.30
C SER A 209 -31.52 4.66 -7.30
N ALA A 210 -31.64 5.85 -6.64
CA ALA A 210 -32.65 6.16 -5.66
C ALA A 210 -33.08 4.88 -4.91
N LEU A 211 -32.17 4.35 -4.11
CA LEU A 211 -32.61 3.52 -3.01
C LEU A 211 -33.52 4.45 -2.22
N GLN A 212 -34.83 4.33 -2.47
CA GLN A 212 -35.77 4.81 -1.51
C GLN A 212 -35.42 4.07 -0.22
N TYR A 213 -34.73 4.78 0.65
CA TYR A 213 -34.85 4.50 2.06
C TYR A 213 -36.36 4.76 2.29
N GLN A 214 -37.17 3.75 2.02
CA GLN A 214 -38.47 3.69 2.68
C GLN A 214 -38.11 3.82 4.14
N ASP A 215 -38.61 4.86 4.78
CA ASP A 215 -38.75 4.87 6.23
C ASP A 215 -39.34 3.51 6.54
N VAL A 216 -38.50 2.56 6.90
CA VAL A 216 -38.96 1.25 7.33
C VAL A 216 -39.75 1.59 8.56
N GLN A 217 -41.09 1.52 8.44
CA GLN A 217 -41.90 1.49 9.62
C GLN A 217 -41.39 0.27 10.38
N VAL A 218 -40.58 0.58 11.36
CA VAL A 218 -40.04 -0.38 12.32
C VAL A 218 -41.30 -0.99 12.95
N ASP A 219 -41.55 -2.26 12.66
CA ASP A 219 -42.66 -2.95 13.27
C ASP A 219 -42.39 -2.95 14.78
N PRO A 220 -43.08 -2.12 15.58
CA PRO A 220 -42.74 -1.92 16.99
C PRO A 220 -42.83 -3.21 17.80
N GLU A 221 -43.62 -4.19 17.33
CA GLU A 221 -43.74 -5.50 17.97
C GLU A 221 -42.53 -6.40 17.75
N LEU A 222 -41.83 -6.28 16.60
CA LEU A 222 -40.63 -7.07 16.31
C LEU A 222 -39.39 -6.54 17.05
N CYS A 223 -39.32 -5.21 17.27
CA CYS A 223 -38.27 -4.59 18.09
C CYS A 223 -38.45 -4.88 19.59
N ALA A 224 -39.67 -4.98 20.08
CA ALA A 224 -39.95 -5.26 21.49
C ALA A 224 -39.62 -6.69 21.91
N THR A 225 -39.66 -7.65 20.97
CA THR A 225 -39.38 -9.07 21.25
C THR A 225 -37.89 -9.43 21.22
N THR A 226 -37.03 -8.63 20.59
CA THR A 226 -35.58 -8.94 20.46
C THR A 226 -34.69 -8.28 21.51
N GLY A 227 -35.22 -7.41 22.37
CA GLY A 227 -34.49 -6.91 23.57
C GLY A 227 -33.17 -6.16 23.31
N ALA A 228 -32.81 -5.95 22.05
CA ALA A 228 -31.59 -5.25 21.65
C ALA A 228 -31.94 -3.79 21.28
N ALA A 229 -31.94 -2.93 22.29
CA ALA A 229 -31.99 -1.49 22.05
C ALA A 229 -30.86 -1.06 21.14
N GLY A 230 -31.13 -0.80 19.86
CA GLY A 230 -30.27 -0.05 18.99
C GLY A 230 -29.90 -0.63 17.61
N PHE A 231 -30.20 -1.87 17.29
CA PHE A 231 -29.95 -2.45 15.97
C PHE A 231 -31.19 -3.13 15.38
N CYS A 232 -32.17 -2.33 14.94
CA CYS A 232 -33.13 -2.83 13.99
C CYS A 232 -32.45 -2.92 12.62
N GLU A 233 -32.22 -4.14 12.12
CA GLU A 233 -31.70 -4.37 10.78
C GLU A 233 -32.61 -3.71 9.75
N MET A 234 -32.15 -2.65 9.11
CA MET A 234 -32.84 -2.08 7.96
C MET A 234 -32.81 -3.13 6.84
N LYS A 235 -33.96 -3.64 6.44
CA LYS A 235 -34.05 -4.42 5.21
C LYS A 235 -33.63 -3.53 4.05
N PRO A 236 -32.65 -3.91 3.24
CA PRO A 236 -32.27 -3.13 2.08
C PRO A 236 -33.46 -3.02 1.14
N GLY A 237 -33.82 -1.79 0.79
CA GLY A 237 -34.87 -1.55 -0.23
C GLY A 237 -34.35 -2.07 -1.58
N GLU A 238 -35.22 -2.69 -2.38
CA GLU A 238 -34.84 -3.03 -3.76
C GLU A 238 -34.51 -1.76 -4.55
N ALA A 239 -33.37 -1.79 -5.26
CA ALA A 239 -32.96 -0.68 -6.11
C ALA A 239 -34.04 -0.48 -7.21
N GLN A 240 -34.66 0.70 -7.23
CA GLN A 240 -35.70 1.04 -8.21
C GLN A 240 -35.18 0.97 -9.66
N ASN A 241 -33.87 1.22 -9.85
CA ASN A 241 -33.22 1.16 -11.13
C ASN A 241 -31.99 0.24 -11.08
N LYS A 242 -32.19 -1.04 -11.35
CA LYS A 242 -31.12 -2.06 -11.35
C LYS A 242 -29.94 -1.71 -12.27
N GLY A 243 -30.17 -0.97 -13.37
CA GLY A 243 -29.10 -0.57 -14.29
C GLY A 243 -28.08 0.38 -13.63
N TYR A 244 -28.53 1.36 -12.86
CA TYR A 244 -27.61 2.27 -12.13
C TYR A 244 -26.88 1.54 -11.00
N ALA A 245 -27.54 0.59 -10.34
CA ALA A 245 -26.93 -0.23 -9.30
C ALA A 245 -25.80 -1.11 -9.85
N TYR A 246 -25.99 -1.76 -11.00
CA TYR A 246 -24.94 -2.52 -11.67
C TYR A 246 -23.78 -1.61 -12.14
N GLY A 247 -24.10 -0.43 -12.68
CA GLY A 247 -23.10 0.56 -13.05
C GLY A 247 -22.24 1.00 -11.84
N ALA A 248 -22.86 1.22 -10.69
CA ALA A 248 -22.16 1.55 -9.44
C ALA A 248 -21.25 0.42 -9.00
N CYS A 249 -21.70 -0.83 -9.11
CA CYS A 249 -20.89 -2.01 -8.81
C CYS A 249 -19.63 -2.04 -9.69
N VAL A 250 -19.75 -1.84 -11.01
CA VAL A 250 -18.60 -1.80 -11.93
C VAL A 250 -17.62 -0.69 -11.55
N MET A 251 -18.11 0.50 -11.15
CA MET A 251 -17.25 1.60 -10.76
C MET A 251 -16.41 1.29 -9.51
N LEU A 252 -16.90 0.48 -8.57
CA LEU A 252 -16.12 0.04 -7.42
C LEU A 252 -14.93 -0.86 -7.84
N PHE A 253 -15.14 -1.77 -8.80
CA PHE A 253 -14.06 -2.57 -9.36
C PHE A 253 -13.04 -1.71 -10.12
N VAL A 254 -13.50 -0.76 -10.93
CA VAL A 254 -12.61 0.16 -11.66
C VAL A 254 -11.78 1.02 -10.70
N PHE A 255 -12.37 1.46 -9.57
CA PHE A 255 -11.63 2.17 -8.53
C PHE A 255 -10.49 1.31 -7.97
N ASN A 256 -10.79 0.05 -7.62
CA ASN A 256 -9.79 -0.89 -7.12
C ASN A 256 -8.65 -1.13 -8.13
N THR A 257 -8.97 -1.24 -9.42
CA THR A 257 -7.99 -1.35 -10.49
C THR A 257 -7.02 -0.16 -10.48
N PHE A 258 -7.54 1.07 -10.48
CA PHE A 258 -6.69 2.27 -10.41
C PHE A 258 -5.86 2.32 -9.13
N PHE A 259 -6.46 1.99 -7.99
CA PHE A 259 -5.74 1.96 -6.74
C PHE A 259 -4.64 0.88 -6.73
N GLY A 260 -4.98 -0.35 -7.15
CA GLY A 260 -4.05 -1.48 -7.19
C GLY A 260 -2.84 -1.23 -8.08
N ILE A 261 -3.03 -0.56 -9.22
CA ILE A 261 -1.95 -0.23 -10.14
C ILE A 261 -1.09 0.93 -9.65
N GLY A 262 -1.71 2.01 -9.13
CA GLY A 262 -1.01 3.27 -8.91
C GLY A 262 -0.63 3.59 -7.47
N TRP A 263 -1.36 3.09 -6.48
CA TRP A 263 -1.18 3.49 -5.08
C TRP A 263 -0.84 2.35 -4.13
N LEU A 264 -1.18 1.11 -4.45
CA LEU A 264 -0.94 -0.02 -3.57
C LEU A 264 0.56 -0.24 -3.29
N GLY A 265 1.35 -0.49 -4.33
CA GLY A 265 2.78 -0.78 -4.22
C GLY A 265 3.64 0.46 -4.04
N MET A 266 3.23 1.60 -4.67
CA MET A 266 4.02 2.83 -4.69
C MET A 266 4.25 3.41 -3.30
N THR A 267 3.25 3.39 -2.45
CA THR A 267 3.31 3.97 -1.12
C THR A 267 4.27 3.25 -0.18
N TRP A 268 4.55 1.98 -0.43
CA TRP A 268 5.55 1.20 0.30
C TRP A 268 6.95 1.31 -0.32
N LEU A 269 7.03 1.39 -1.65
CA LEU A 269 8.28 1.48 -2.38
C LEU A 269 8.92 2.87 -2.25
N TYR A 270 8.12 3.92 -2.42
CA TYR A 270 8.59 5.30 -2.47
C TYR A 270 9.34 5.77 -1.21
N PRO A 271 8.88 5.49 0.03
CA PRO A 271 9.65 5.83 1.23
C PRO A 271 11.04 5.22 1.25
N ALA A 272 11.20 3.98 0.77
CA ALA A 272 12.48 3.30 0.70
C ALA A 272 13.41 3.90 -0.36
N GLU A 273 12.87 4.41 -1.46
CA GLU A 273 13.63 5.04 -2.54
C GLU A 273 14.03 6.49 -2.25
N CYS A 274 13.22 7.24 -1.50
CA CYS A 274 13.49 8.65 -1.24
C CYS A 274 14.24 8.92 0.08
N THR A 275 14.28 7.97 1.03
CA THR A 275 14.95 8.19 2.32
C THR A 275 16.39 7.69 2.31
N PRO A 276 17.36 8.46 2.85
CA PRO A 276 18.75 8.03 2.95
C PRO A 276 18.89 6.84 3.90
N LEU A 277 19.89 6.02 3.66
CA LEU A 277 20.12 4.78 4.40
C LEU A 277 20.19 5.00 5.92
N SER A 278 20.77 6.12 6.36
CA SER A 278 20.94 6.44 7.78
C SER A 278 19.63 6.51 8.56
N ILE A 279 18.57 7.11 7.99
CA ILE A 279 17.28 7.32 8.68
C ILE A 279 16.15 6.44 8.14
N ARG A 280 16.41 5.58 7.15
CA ARG A 280 15.37 4.83 6.42
C ARG A 280 14.48 3.99 7.32
N ALA A 281 15.05 3.28 8.28
CA ALA A 281 14.28 2.43 9.19
C ALA A 281 13.30 3.25 10.04
N GLN A 282 13.76 4.36 10.60
CA GLN A 282 12.96 5.26 11.43
C GLN A 282 11.91 6.01 10.59
N ALA A 283 12.27 6.47 9.39
CA ALA A 283 11.34 7.13 8.47
C ALA A 283 10.23 6.18 8.01
N ASN A 284 10.57 4.91 7.71
CA ASN A 284 9.57 3.88 7.40
C ASN A 284 8.65 3.59 8.60
N GLY A 285 9.17 3.63 9.83
CA GLY A 285 8.35 3.50 11.04
C GLY A 285 7.31 4.61 11.16
N ILE A 286 7.70 5.88 10.93
CA ILE A 286 6.78 7.03 10.90
C ILE A 286 5.78 6.91 9.75
N SER A 287 6.25 6.54 8.58
CA SER A 287 5.42 6.31 7.38
C SER A 287 4.34 5.25 7.65
N THR A 288 4.73 4.11 8.22
CA THR A 288 3.79 3.04 8.61
C THR A 288 2.81 3.49 9.69
N SER A 289 3.27 4.31 10.65
CA SER A 289 2.40 4.89 11.68
C SER A 289 1.34 5.80 11.05
N ALA A 290 1.70 6.61 10.05
CA ALA A 290 0.75 7.41 9.29
C ALA A 290 -0.28 6.52 8.59
N ASN A 291 0.15 5.42 7.95
CA ASN A 291 -0.74 4.47 7.30
C ASN A 291 -1.85 4.00 8.25
N TRP A 292 -1.49 3.46 9.41
CA TRP A 292 -2.45 2.92 10.36
C TRP A 292 -3.30 3.99 11.03
N LEU A 293 -2.75 5.17 11.30
CA LEU A 293 -3.50 6.29 11.88
C LEU A 293 -4.62 6.76 10.94
N PHE A 294 -4.29 6.99 9.68
CA PHE A 294 -5.29 7.42 8.69
C PHE A 294 -6.23 6.30 8.26
N ASN A 295 -5.77 5.05 8.28
CA ASN A 295 -6.65 3.88 8.14
C ASN A 295 -7.72 3.89 9.22
N PHE A 296 -7.32 3.97 10.49
CA PHE A 296 -8.23 4.05 11.63
C PHE A 296 -9.24 5.20 11.46
N MET A 297 -8.74 6.39 11.11
CA MET A 297 -9.60 7.57 10.90
C MET A 297 -10.67 7.31 9.81
N VAL A 298 -10.27 6.81 8.64
CA VAL A 298 -11.20 6.55 7.53
C VAL A 298 -12.21 5.47 7.90
N VAL A 299 -11.77 4.38 8.52
CA VAL A 299 -12.65 3.27 8.91
C VAL A 299 -13.67 3.71 9.94
N MET A 300 -13.28 4.53 10.93
CA MET A 300 -14.19 5.05 11.96
C MET A 300 -15.20 6.07 11.42
N ILE A 301 -14.79 6.92 10.47
CA ILE A 301 -15.64 7.95 9.90
C ILE A 301 -16.64 7.35 8.89
N THR A 302 -16.28 6.30 8.18
CA THR A 302 -17.07 5.73 7.07
C THR A 302 -18.51 5.38 7.44
N PRO A 303 -18.82 4.62 8.51
CA PRO A 303 -20.21 4.31 8.87
C PRO A 303 -21.02 5.55 9.23
N VAL A 304 -20.40 6.49 9.96
CA VAL A 304 -21.02 7.76 10.36
C VAL A 304 -21.33 8.63 9.12
N ALA A 305 -20.40 8.67 8.16
CA ALA A 305 -20.59 9.39 6.92
C ALA A 305 -21.73 8.79 6.08
N PHE A 306 -21.76 7.47 5.91
CA PHE A 306 -22.85 6.82 5.20
C PHE A 306 -24.20 7.05 5.85
N HIS A 307 -24.29 7.07 7.18
CA HIS A 307 -25.52 7.35 7.90
C HIS A 307 -25.99 8.80 7.69
N ASN A 308 -25.10 9.79 7.81
CA ASN A 308 -25.47 11.21 7.83
C ASN A 308 -25.56 11.84 6.43
N ILE A 309 -24.58 11.56 5.56
CA ILE A 309 -24.46 12.21 4.25
C ILE A 309 -24.64 11.23 3.08
N ARG A 310 -24.89 9.96 3.35
CA ARG A 310 -25.25 8.93 2.35
C ARG A 310 -24.30 8.93 1.14
N ASN A 311 -24.82 9.12 -0.07
CA ASN A 311 -24.05 9.10 -1.33
C ASN A 311 -22.99 10.19 -1.44
N TYR A 312 -23.14 11.32 -0.72
CA TYR A 312 -22.12 12.37 -0.70
C TYR A 312 -20.81 11.94 -0.03
N THR A 313 -20.80 10.80 0.68
CA THR A 313 -19.57 10.19 1.18
C THR A 313 -18.59 9.92 0.05
N TYR A 314 -19.03 9.40 -1.09
CA TYR A 314 -18.20 9.15 -2.26
C TYR A 314 -17.67 10.46 -2.88
N LEU A 315 -18.44 11.56 -2.81
CA LEU A 315 -18.01 12.87 -3.30
C LEU A 315 -16.82 13.42 -2.50
N ILE A 316 -16.76 13.19 -1.20
CA ILE A 316 -15.62 13.59 -0.37
C ILE A 316 -14.35 12.91 -0.89
N PHE A 317 -14.40 11.59 -1.11
CA PHE A 317 -13.25 10.86 -1.65
C PHE A 317 -12.92 11.24 -3.10
N CYS A 318 -13.92 11.61 -3.92
CA CYS A 318 -13.70 12.17 -5.24
C CYS A 318 -12.84 13.44 -5.17
N VAL A 319 -13.19 14.40 -4.30
CA VAL A 319 -12.45 15.66 -4.14
C VAL A 319 -11.04 15.40 -3.60
N ILE A 320 -10.90 14.51 -2.62
CA ILE A 320 -9.59 14.15 -2.07
C ILE A 320 -8.69 13.58 -3.16
N ASN A 321 -9.15 12.60 -3.94
CA ASN A 321 -8.39 12.00 -5.03
C ASN A 321 -8.05 13.03 -6.13
N LEU A 322 -8.96 13.96 -6.41
CA LEU A 322 -8.71 15.06 -7.35
C LEU A 322 -7.56 15.96 -6.86
N LEU A 323 -7.51 16.27 -5.57
CA LEU A 323 -6.45 17.09 -4.97
C LEU A 323 -5.12 16.32 -4.85
N MET A 324 -5.17 15.00 -4.71
CA MET A 324 -3.96 14.17 -4.68
C MET A 324 -3.16 14.23 -5.99
N ALA A 325 -3.82 14.39 -7.14
CA ALA A 325 -3.14 14.44 -8.43
C ALA A 325 -2.21 15.67 -8.57
N PRO A 326 -2.64 16.93 -8.39
CA PRO A 326 -1.74 18.08 -8.39
C PRO A 326 -0.75 18.05 -7.23
N ALA A 327 -1.14 17.59 -6.05
CA ALA A 327 -0.22 17.42 -4.93
C ALA A 327 0.92 16.46 -5.30
N SER A 328 0.60 15.32 -5.94
CA SER A 328 1.63 14.37 -6.41
C SER A 328 2.53 14.98 -7.49
N TRP A 329 2.00 15.87 -8.32
CA TRP A 329 2.79 16.59 -9.32
C TRP A 329 3.80 17.56 -8.73
N TRP A 330 3.47 18.24 -7.64
CA TRP A 330 4.31 19.28 -7.07
C TRP A 330 5.21 18.81 -5.93
N ILE A 331 4.80 17.76 -5.19
CA ILE A 331 5.48 17.37 -3.97
C ILE A 331 6.45 16.20 -4.21
N PHE A 332 6.08 15.21 -5.04
CA PHE A 332 6.84 13.98 -5.20
C PHE A 332 7.79 14.04 -6.40
N PRO A 333 9.13 14.03 -6.22
CA PRO A 333 10.07 13.83 -7.31
C PRO A 333 9.96 12.42 -7.91
N GLU A 334 10.34 12.26 -9.17
CA GLU A 334 10.36 10.95 -9.83
C GLU A 334 11.59 10.13 -9.41
N THR A 335 11.34 8.94 -8.91
CA THR A 335 12.40 8.03 -8.43
C THR A 335 12.75 6.92 -9.43
N ALA A 336 11.93 6.73 -10.48
CA ALA A 336 12.14 5.68 -11.46
C ALA A 336 13.47 5.80 -12.21
N GLY A 337 14.26 4.72 -12.18
CA GLY A 337 15.54 4.65 -12.87
C GLY A 337 16.61 5.57 -12.28
N ARG A 338 16.48 5.95 -11.00
CA ARG A 338 17.48 6.68 -10.25
C ARG A 338 18.07 5.82 -9.15
N SER A 339 19.38 5.96 -8.92
CA SER A 339 20.02 5.31 -7.78
C SER A 339 19.75 6.10 -6.48
N LEU A 340 19.98 5.47 -5.34
CA LEU A 340 19.80 6.12 -4.04
C LEU A 340 20.77 7.30 -3.88
N GLU A 341 21.98 7.17 -4.42
CA GLU A 341 23.02 8.21 -4.40
C GLU A 341 22.60 9.41 -5.27
N GLU A 342 22.01 9.17 -6.44
CA GLU A 342 21.43 10.24 -7.27
C GLU A 342 20.30 10.97 -6.54
N MET A 343 19.44 10.24 -5.82
CA MET A 343 18.39 10.86 -4.99
C MET A 343 19.01 11.70 -3.88
N ASP A 344 20.07 11.23 -3.22
CA ASP A 344 20.76 12.00 -2.19
C ASP A 344 21.37 13.29 -2.76
N GLU A 345 21.93 13.26 -3.96
CA GLU A 345 22.48 14.42 -4.64
C GLU A 345 21.38 15.42 -5.08
N ILE A 346 20.25 14.94 -5.59
CA ILE A 346 19.09 15.77 -5.96
C ILE A 346 18.58 16.54 -4.75
N PHE A 347 18.39 15.86 -3.62
CA PHE A 347 17.97 16.52 -2.39
C PHE A 347 19.02 17.51 -1.87
N ALA A 348 20.31 17.16 -1.94
CA ALA A 348 21.39 18.03 -1.49
C ALA A 348 21.51 19.33 -2.30
N ARG A 349 21.11 19.32 -3.56
CA ARG A 349 21.10 20.51 -4.45
C ARG A 349 19.83 21.35 -4.31
N ALA A 350 18.74 20.77 -3.85
CA ALA A 350 17.48 21.47 -3.69
C ALA A 350 17.53 22.48 -2.54
N SER A 351 16.69 23.51 -2.63
CA SER A 351 16.57 24.50 -1.57
C SER A 351 15.94 23.93 -0.32
N ILE A 352 16.54 24.22 0.84
CA ILE A 352 16.02 23.79 2.15
C ILE A 352 14.66 24.45 2.46
N TRP A 353 14.42 25.65 1.95
CA TRP A 353 13.25 26.46 2.25
C TRP A 353 12.05 26.19 1.34
N ASN A 354 12.29 25.64 0.15
CA ASN A 354 11.23 25.37 -0.82
C ASN A 354 11.08 23.85 -1.07
N PRO A 355 10.08 23.19 -0.48
CA PRO A 355 9.88 21.75 -0.65
C PRO A 355 9.57 21.35 -2.10
N PHE A 356 9.09 22.29 -2.94
CA PHE A 356 8.79 22.01 -4.36
C PHE A 356 10.02 22.05 -5.25
N ASP A 357 11.11 22.63 -4.78
CA ASP A 357 12.35 22.79 -5.54
C ASP A 357 12.99 21.44 -5.89
N VAL A 358 12.84 20.42 -5.02
CA VAL A 358 13.33 19.08 -5.27
C VAL A 358 12.79 18.49 -6.58
N VAL A 359 11.53 18.78 -6.90
CA VAL A 359 10.90 18.32 -8.14
C VAL A 359 11.46 19.04 -9.37
N CYS A 360 11.80 20.33 -9.23
CA CYS A 360 12.46 21.10 -10.28
C CYS A 360 13.88 20.59 -10.52
N VAL A 361 14.65 20.48 -9.46
CA VAL A 361 16.03 19.93 -9.51
C VAL A 361 16.03 18.51 -10.10
N GLU A 362 15.08 17.66 -9.75
CA GLU A 362 14.97 16.31 -10.30
C GLU A 362 14.79 16.31 -11.82
N ARG A 363 13.98 17.23 -12.35
CA ARG A 363 13.76 17.35 -13.81
C ARG A 363 15.01 17.75 -14.58
N ASP A 364 15.80 18.65 -13.99
CA ASP A 364 17.01 19.19 -14.61
C ASP A 364 18.21 18.27 -14.41
N PHE A 365 18.14 17.34 -13.43
CA PHE A 365 19.22 16.44 -13.13
C PHE A 365 19.34 15.31 -14.17
N PRO A 366 20.51 15.14 -14.84
CA PRO A 366 20.68 14.13 -15.86
C PRO A 366 20.54 12.71 -15.26
N ARG A 367 19.82 11.82 -15.94
CA ARG A 367 19.69 10.41 -15.53
C ARG A 367 20.94 9.63 -15.90
N ARG A 368 21.49 8.93 -14.93
CA ARG A 368 22.67 8.09 -15.06
C ARG A 368 22.40 6.81 -15.88
N TYR A 369 21.22 6.22 -15.69
CA TYR A 369 20.83 4.97 -16.30
C TYR A 369 19.80 5.17 -17.42
N ASP A 370 19.83 4.28 -18.44
CA ASP A 370 18.80 4.18 -19.46
C ASP A 370 17.61 3.30 -18.94
N ALA A 371 16.55 3.19 -19.76
CA ALA A 371 15.39 2.36 -19.44
C ALA A 371 15.72 0.84 -19.32
N LYS A 372 16.92 0.42 -19.69
CA LYS A 372 17.42 -0.96 -19.60
C LYS A 372 18.42 -1.15 -18.46
N GLY A 373 18.57 -0.15 -17.57
CA GLY A 373 19.50 -0.18 -16.45
C GLY A 373 20.98 -0.04 -16.83
N ARG A 374 21.29 0.38 -18.06
CA ARG A 374 22.68 0.58 -18.51
C ARG A 374 23.08 2.04 -18.38
N ILE A 375 24.33 2.28 -17.99
CA ILE A 375 24.87 3.64 -17.85
C ILE A 375 24.87 4.32 -19.23
N LYS A 376 24.30 5.50 -19.31
CA LYS A 376 24.28 6.31 -20.54
C LYS A 376 25.69 6.76 -20.89
N LYS A 377 26.10 6.54 -22.14
CA LYS A 377 27.44 6.94 -22.64
C LYS A 377 27.76 8.42 -22.43
N GLY A 378 26.77 9.31 -22.55
CA GLY A 378 26.95 10.74 -22.30
C GLY A 378 27.20 11.13 -20.83
N TYR A 379 26.79 10.29 -19.87
CA TYR A 379 27.07 10.52 -18.46
C TYR A 379 28.54 10.23 -18.12
N VAL A 380 29.10 9.19 -18.73
CA VAL A 380 30.54 8.84 -18.59
C VAL A 380 31.44 9.95 -19.14
N GLN A 381 31.08 10.57 -20.27
CA GLN A 381 31.86 11.65 -20.86
C GLN A 381 31.83 12.97 -20.05
N SER A 382 30.70 13.28 -19.41
CA SER A 382 30.55 14.52 -18.62
C SER A 382 31.09 14.41 -17.18
N HIS A 383 31.26 13.22 -16.64
CA HIS A 383 31.67 12.95 -15.25
C HIS A 383 32.88 12.03 -15.15
N GLY A 384 33.39 11.52 -16.29
CA GLY A 384 34.51 10.58 -16.37
C GLY A 384 35.83 11.09 -15.77
N HIS A 385 36.07 12.40 -15.78
CA HIS A 385 37.20 13.00 -15.11
C HIS A 385 37.28 12.77 -13.59
N LYS A 386 36.13 12.57 -12.93
CA LYS A 386 36.11 12.28 -11.48
C LYS A 386 36.36 10.80 -11.15
N ILE A 387 36.07 9.90 -12.07
CA ILE A 387 36.26 8.45 -11.88
C ILE A 387 37.72 8.06 -12.20
N GLU A 388 38.36 8.68 -13.19
CA GLU A 388 39.77 8.48 -13.48
C GLU A 388 40.66 9.04 -12.38
N ASP A 389 40.34 10.20 -11.80
CA ASP A 389 41.10 10.76 -10.68
C ASP A 389 40.99 9.95 -9.38
N SER A 390 39.91 9.22 -9.15
CA SER A 390 39.78 8.32 -8.00
C SER A 390 40.53 6.98 -8.20
N ASN A 391 40.67 6.51 -9.43
CA ASN A 391 41.45 5.32 -9.77
C ASN A 391 42.95 5.64 -9.99
N ALA A 392 43.32 6.88 -10.31
CA ALA A 392 44.69 7.29 -10.46
C ALA A 392 45.43 7.53 -9.14
N ASN A 393 44.67 7.70 -8.03
CA ASN A 393 45.25 7.86 -6.69
C ASN A 393 45.37 6.54 -5.88
N GLY A 394 45.03 5.43 -6.47
CA GLY A 394 45.16 4.13 -5.81
C GLY A 394 45.55 3.04 -6.80
N VAL A 395 46.77 2.95 -7.18
CA VAL A 395 47.65 1.81 -7.48
C VAL A 395 48.76 2.29 -8.38
N ALA A 396 49.91 2.53 -7.81
CA ALA A 396 51.16 2.46 -8.54
C ALA A 396 51.43 0.98 -8.88
N PRO A 397 51.82 0.66 -10.12
CA PRO A 397 52.33 -0.66 -10.40
C PRO A 397 53.77 -0.73 -9.87
N GLU A 398 53.99 -1.48 -8.80
CA GLU A 398 55.34 -1.99 -8.50
C GLU A 398 55.67 -3.15 -9.41
N ASP A 399 56.72 -2.96 -10.06
CA ASP A 399 57.60 -3.64 -10.94
C ASP A 399 57.71 -5.17 -10.87
N ALA A 400 58.08 -5.66 -12.08
CA ALA A 400 58.84 -6.84 -12.52
C ALA A 400 58.11 -8.15 -12.63
#